data_bc54ac789f2c682b5387cbf94f1fe943
#
_entry.id   bc54ac789f2c682b5387cbf94f1fe943
#
_cell.length_a   1.000
_cell.length_b   1.000
_cell.length_c   1.000
_cell.angle_alpha   90.00
_cell.angle_beta   90.00
_cell.angle_gamma   90.00
#
_symmetry.space_group_name_H-M   'P 1'
#
loop_
_entity.id
_entity.type
_entity.pdbx_description
1 polymer ?
#
loop_
_entity_poly.entity_id
_entity_poly.type
_entity_poly.pdbx_seq_one_letter_code
_entity_poly.pdbx_strand_id
1 'polypeptide(L)'
;ICDLLTELGGDASVGEIDGAFCDGRYNVNLNGRKMVGTAQRWRQSGGRPVGLVHGALLLENHREELIAAVNRFNQACGLEQRVRADSHIALHEAFAAPDAISRLDGLYRQMLAQVFAH
;
A
#
# COMPACT_ATOMS: atom_id res chain seq x y z
N ILE A 1 5.88 5.81 -4.04
CA ILE A 1 5.71 5.65 -2.58
C ILE A 1 7.03 5.22 -1.95
N CYS A 2 7.74 4.23 -2.49
CA CYS A 2 9.05 3.81 -1.93
C CYS A 2 10.01 5.00 -1.77
N ASP A 3 10.08 5.89 -2.76
CA ASP A 3 10.95 7.06 -2.71
C ASP A 3 10.61 7.97 -1.53
N LEU A 4 9.31 8.20 -1.28
CA LEU A 4 8.87 8.95 -0.11
C LEU A 4 9.33 8.28 1.20
N LEU A 5 9.13 6.99 1.34
CA LEU A 5 9.51 6.26 2.56
C LEU A 5 11.04 6.29 2.78
N THR A 6 11.80 6.21 1.70
CA THR A 6 13.27 6.33 1.74
C THR A 6 13.70 7.74 2.14
N GLU A 7 13.07 8.78 1.58
CA GLU A 7 13.31 10.17 1.98
C GLU A 7 13.00 10.45 3.46
N LEU A 8 12.00 9.73 4.01
CA LEU A 8 11.65 9.81 5.43
C LEU A 8 12.61 9.00 6.34
N GLY A 9 13.59 8.31 5.74
CA GLY A 9 14.59 7.53 6.46
C GLY A 9 14.19 6.09 6.75
N GLY A 10 13.17 5.57 6.05
CA GLY A 10 12.69 4.20 6.22
C GLY A 10 13.35 3.21 5.25
N ASP A 11 13.30 1.93 5.62
CA ASP A 11 13.69 0.81 4.76
C ASP A 11 12.48 0.32 3.96
N ALA A 12 12.32 0.88 2.76
CA ALA A 12 11.20 0.56 1.86
C ALA A 12 11.51 -0.62 0.97
N SER A 13 10.52 -1.49 0.78
CA SER A 13 10.62 -2.64 -0.13
C SER A 13 9.30 -2.90 -0.85
N VAL A 14 9.34 -3.69 -1.91
CA VAL A 14 8.16 -4.15 -2.65
C VAL A 14 8.12 -5.67 -2.60
N GLY A 15 6.97 -6.24 -2.25
CA GLY A 15 6.82 -7.68 -2.20
C GLY A 15 5.72 -8.15 -1.26
N GLU A 16 5.54 -9.46 -1.22
CA GLU A 16 4.60 -10.13 -0.33
C GLU A 16 5.11 -10.09 1.12
N ILE A 17 4.16 -9.97 2.05
CA ILE A 17 4.43 -10.05 3.50
C ILE A 17 3.52 -11.11 4.10
N ASP A 18 4.12 -12.12 4.70
CA ASP A 18 3.37 -13.19 5.36
C ASP A 18 2.45 -12.63 6.45
N GLY A 19 1.20 -13.09 6.44
CA GLY A 19 0.17 -12.63 7.36
C GLY A 19 -0.45 -11.27 7.03
N ALA A 20 -0.05 -10.63 5.92
CA ALA A 20 -0.70 -9.40 5.48
C ALA A 20 -2.06 -9.68 4.85
N PHE A 21 -3.01 -8.78 5.08
CA PHE A 21 -4.32 -8.87 4.45
C PHE A 21 -4.23 -8.44 2.97
N CYS A 22 -4.99 -9.12 2.07
CA CYS A 22 -4.90 -8.91 0.63
C CYS A 22 -3.45 -8.85 0.14
N ASP A 23 -2.67 -9.85 0.52
CA ASP A 23 -1.25 -9.89 0.19
C ASP A 23 -1.01 -10.02 -1.30
N GLY A 24 0.03 -9.41 -1.80
CA GLY A 24 0.39 -9.41 -3.21
C GLY A 24 1.82 -8.95 -3.46
N ARG A 25 2.34 -9.36 -4.61
CA ARG A 25 3.75 -9.13 -4.96
C ARG A 25 4.14 -7.65 -5.14
N TYR A 26 3.16 -6.75 -5.21
CA TYR A 26 3.37 -5.30 -5.37
C TYR A 26 2.95 -4.48 -4.16
N ASN A 27 2.86 -5.09 -2.98
CA ASN A 27 2.75 -4.33 -1.74
C ASN A 27 3.95 -3.41 -1.58
N VAL A 28 3.72 -2.23 -1.02
CA VAL A 28 4.83 -1.40 -0.52
C VAL A 28 4.94 -1.59 0.97
N ASN A 29 6.14 -1.93 1.41
CA ASN A 29 6.44 -2.32 2.77
C ASN A 29 7.46 -1.37 3.39
N LEU A 30 7.36 -1.20 4.70
CA LEU A 30 8.34 -0.50 5.50
C LEU A 30 8.84 -1.44 6.59
N ASN A 31 10.16 -1.60 6.67
CA ASN A 31 10.82 -2.45 7.67
C ASN A 31 10.21 -3.87 7.74
N GLY A 32 9.94 -4.47 6.58
CA GLY A 32 9.38 -5.83 6.47
C GLY A 32 7.89 -5.95 6.84
N ARG A 33 7.15 -4.83 6.94
CA ARG A 33 5.73 -4.80 7.26
C ARG A 33 4.95 -4.05 6.18
N LYS A 34 3.79 -4.58 5.80
CA LYS A 34 2.95 -3.97 4.76
C LYS A 34 2.40 -2.63 5.21
N MET A 35 2.60 -1.60 4.37
CA MET A 35 2.02 -0.27 4.55
C MET A 35 1.00 0.06 3.46
N VAL A 36 1.24 -0.38 2.23
CA VAL A 36 0.40 -0.04 1.06
C VAL A 36 -0.01 -1.30 0.31
N GLY A 37 -1.29 -1.46 0.10
CA GLY A 37 -1.82 -2.39 -0.89
C GLY A 37 -1.95 -1.70 -2.24
N THR A 38 -1.55 -2.36 -3.32
CA THR A 38 -1.66 -1.82 -4.67
C THR A 38 -2.54 -2.68 -5.54
N ALA A 39 -3.20 -2.06 -6.50
CA ALA A 39 -3.97 -2.75 -7.51
C ALA A 39 -3.94 -2.00 -8.84
N GLN A 40 -4.14 -2.75 -9.93
CA GLN A 40 -4.30 -2.18 -11.26
C GLN A 40 -5.43 -2.87 -12.00
N ARG A 41 -6.11 -2.11 -12.83
CA ARG A 41 -7.17 -2.62 -13.69
C ARG A 41 -7.06 -2.00 -15.07
N TRP A 42 -7.09 -2.83 -16.09
CA TRP A 42 -6.99 -2.44 -17.48
C TRP A 42 -8.28 -2.73 -18.23
N ARG A 43 -8.65 -1.84 -19.13
CA ARG A 43 -9.79 -2.03 -20.03
C ARG A 43 -9.52 -1.38 -21.39
N GLN A 44 -10.26 -1.80 -22.41
CA GLN A 44 -10.28 -1.13 -23.71
C GLN A 44 -11.39 -0.06 -23.71
N SER A 45 -11.05 1.12 -24.19
CA SER A 45 -11.99 2.23 -24.38
C SER A 45 -11.66 2.95 -25.67
N GLY A 46 -12.59 2.93 -26.64
CA GLY A 46 -12.38 3.57 -27.94
C GLY A 46 -11.15 3.02 -28.71
N GLY A 47 -10.88 1.71 -28.60
CA GLY A 47 -9.72 1.07 -29.23
C GLY A 47 -8.38 1.36 -28.56
N ARG A 48 -8.37 2.04 -27.40
CA ARG A 48 -7.16 2.35 -26.64
C ARG A 48 -7.17 1.65 -25.28
N PRO A 49 -6.03 1.12 -24.82
CA PRO A 49 -5.93 0.59 -23.47
C PRO A 49 -5.97 1.74 -22.45
N VAL A 50 -6.82 1.58 -21.43
CA VAL A 50 -6.91 2.51 -20.30
C VAL A 50 -6.65 1.73 -19.03
N GLY A 51 -5.68 2.17 -18.24
CA GLY A 51 -5.30 1.56 -16.97
C GLY A 51 -5.62 2.46 -15.79
N LEU A 52 -6.17 1.86 -14.73
CA LEU A 52 -6.25 2.45 -13.41
C LEU A 52 -5.22 1.76 -12.52
N VAL A 53 -4.31 2.53 -11.95
CA VAL A 53 -3.37 2.06 -10.94
C VAL A 53 -3.63 2.83 -9.66
N HIS A 54 -3.81 2.14 -8.56
CA HIS A 54 -4.06 2.78 -7.28
C HIS A 54 -3.36 2.06 -6.12
N GLY A 55 -3.18 2.77 -5.03
CA GLY A 55 -2.66 2.24 -3.78
C GLY A 55 -3.51 2.69 -2.61
N ALA A 56 -3.68 1.80 -1.63
CA ALA A 56 -4.31 2.09 -0.36
C ALA A 56 -3.23 2.14 0.72
N LEU A 57 -2.94 3.34 1.21
CA LEU A 57 -1.91 3.61 2.21
C LEU A 57 -2.54 3.62 3.61
N LEU A 58 -1.96 2.84 4.54
CA LEU A 58 -2.32 2.89 5.95
C LEU A 58 -1.72 4.16 6.57
N LEU A 59 -2.57 5.10 6.98
CA LEU A 59 -2.15 6.36 7.63
C LEU A 59 -2.06 6.22 9.14
N GLU A 60 -3.12 5.69 9.75
CA GLU A 60 -3.31 5.59 11.19
C GLU A 60 -3.28 4.14 11.67
N ASN A 61 -2.91 3.96 12.93
CA ASN A 61 -2.87 2.63 13.54
C ASN A 61 -4.24 2.22 14.11
N HIS A 62 -5.12 1.71 13.23
CA HIS A 62 -6.38 1.03 13.60
C HIS A 62 -6.37 -0.46 13.19
N ARG A 63 -5.19 -1.02 13.01
CA ARG A 63 -5.00 -2.34 12.40
C ARG A 63 -5.59 -3.48 13.21
N GLU A 64 -5.56 -3.42 14.53
CA GLU A 64 -6.06 -4.54 15.35
C GLU A 64 -7.55 -4.77 15.19
N GLU A 65 -8.35 -3.71 15.20
CA GLU A 65 -9.79 -3.79 14.95
C GLU A 65 -10.10 -4.27 13.52
N LEU A 66 -9.40 -3.70 12.54
CA LEU A 66 -9.55 -4.07 11.14
C LEU A 66 -9.18 -5.55 10.93
N ILE A 67 -8.05 -5.99 11.45
CA ILE A 67 -7.58 -7.36 11.30
C ILE A 67 -8.49 -8.35 12.03
N ALA A 68 -8.98 -8.01 13.19
CA ALA A 68 -9.97 -8.83 13.89
C ALA A 68 -11.26 -9.01 13.06
N ALA A 69 -11.73 -7.95 12.43
CA ALA A 69 -12.88 -8.00 11.52
C ALA A 69 -12.62 -8.89 10.29
N VAL A 70 -11.46 -8.73 9.64
CA VAL A 70 -11.05 -9.55 8.49
C VAL A 70 -10.96 -11.03 8.87
N ASN A 71 -10.34 -11.35 10.00
CA ASN A 71 -10.22 -12.75 10.45
C ASN A 71 -11.58 -13.38 10.80
N ARG A 72 -12.50 -12.63 11.40
CA ARG A 72 -13.87 -13.10 11.62
C ARG A 72 -14.60 -13.37 10.30
N PHE A 73 -14.44 -12.49 9.31
CA PHE A 73 -15.00 -12.70 7.98
C PHE A 73 -14.40 -13.94 7.30
N ASN A 74 -13.09 -14.09 7.32
CA ASN A 74 -12.41 -15.26 6.75
C ASN A 74 -12.90 -16.56 7.42
N GLN A 75 -13.02 -16.58 8.73
CA GLN A 75 -13.54 -17.73 9.47
C GLN A 75 -15.00 -18.06 9.08
N ALA A 76 -15.85 -17.04 8.96
CA ALA A 76 -17.24 -17.23 8.54
C ALA A 76 -17.35 -17.76 7.09
N CYS A 77 -16.39 -17.44 6.23
CA CYS A 77 -16.30 -17.94 4.86
C CYS A 77 -15.58 -19.29 4.75
N GLY A 78 -15.16 -19.90 5.86
CA GLY A 78 -14.41 -21.16 5.84
C GLY A 78 -12.98 -21.04 5.30
N LEU A 79 -12.40 -19.85 5.32
CA LEU A 79 -11.02 -19.60 4.88
C LEU A 79 -10.06 -19.82 6.05
N GLU A 80 -9.02 -20.61 5.81
CA GLU A 80 -7.99 -20.90 6.81
C GLU A 80 -6.97 -19.77 6.98
N GLN A 81 -6.92 -18.84 6.04
CA GLN A 81 -5.97 -17.73 6.07
C GLN A 81 -6.18 -16.86 7.30
N ARG A 82 -5.13 -16.75 8.09
CA ARG A 82 -5.07 -15.84 9.23
C ARG A 82 -4.20 -14.63 8.92
N VAL A 83 -4.80 -13.46 9.12
CA VAL A 83 -4.13 -12.18 8.97
C VAL A 83 -3.63 -11.72 10.33
N ARG A 84 -2.42 -11.17 10.38
CA ARG A 84 -1.78 -10.69 11.62
C ARG A 84 -1.64 -9.18 11.61
N ALA A 85 -1.99 -8.56 12.72
CA ALA A 85 -1.87 -7.10 12.87
C ALA A 85 -0.40 -6.62 12.79
N ASP A 86 0.54 -7.39 13.33
CA ASP A 86 1.97 -7.09 13.32
C ASP A 86 2.66 -7.22 11.94
N SER A 87 1.96 -7.79 10.95
CA SER A 87 2.41 -7.79 9.55
C SER A 87 2.17 -6.45 8.82
N HIS A 88 1.58 -5.47 9.50
CA HIS A 88 1.22 -4.16 8.95
C HIS A 88 1.85 -3.03 9.75
N ILE A 89 2.03 -1.88 9.10
CA ILE A 89 2.51 -0.66 9.73
C ILE A 89 1.84 0.56 9.10
N ALA A 90 1.48 1.55 9.91
CA ALA A 90 0.89 2.79 9.44
C ALA A 90 1.95 3.89 9.28
N LEU A 91 1.73 4.83 8.36
CA LEU A 91 2.66 5.92 8.08
C LEU A 91 2.93 6.77 9.32
N HIS A 92 1.87 7.20 10.02
CA HIS A 92 2.00 8.07 11.21
C HIS A 92 2.47 7.33 12.47
N GLU A 93 2.44 6.00 12.45
CA GLU A 93 3.10 5.18 13.46
C GLU A 93 4.63 5.17 13.28
N ALA A 94 5.08 5.16 12.03
CA ALA A 94 6.50 5.06 11.69
C ALA A 94 7.21 6.43 11.64
N PHE A 95 6.50 7.48 11.22
CA PHE A 95 7.09 8.79 10.96
C PHE A 95 6.23 9.93 11.51
N ALA A 96 6.88 10.90 12.15
CA ALA A 96 6.30 12.20 12.47
C ALA A 96 6.41 13.13 11.24
N ALA A 97 5.60 12.87 10.21
CA ALA A 97 5.65 13.57 8.93
C ALA A 97 4.24 14.05 8.52
N PRO A 98 3.74 15.17 9.09
CA PRO A 98 2.39 15.66 8.78
C PRO A 98 2.22 16.13 7.34
N ASP A 99 3.31 16.43 6.64
CA ASP A 99 3.34 16.86 5.25
C ASP A 99 3.54 15.69 4.26
N ALA A 100 3.58 14.43 4.73
CA ALA A 100 3.90 13.27 3.91
C ALA A 100 2.98 13.11 2.69
N ILE A 101 1.68 13.39 2.84
CA ILE A 101 0.71 13.29 1.74
C ILE A 101 0.99 14.35 0.66
N SER A 102 1.30 15.58 1.06
CA SER A 102 1.66 16.65 0.11
C SER A 102 2.97 16.33 -0.63
N ARG A 103 3.94 15.76 0.07
CA ARG A 103 5.20 15.30 -0.53
C ARG A 103 4.97 14.18 -1.53
N LEU A 104 4.08 13.24 -1.21
CA LEU A 104 3.71 12.15 -2.11
C LEU A 104 3.05 12.67 -3.39
N ASP A 105 2.15 13.65 -3.31
CA ASP A 105 1.56 14.33 -4.48
C ASP A 105 2.64 14.95 -5.36
N GLY A 106 3.61 15.64 -4.76
CA GLY A 106 4.74 16.22 -5.48
C GLY A 106 5.57 15.19 -6.24
N LEU A 107 5.90 14.07 -5.61
CA LEU A 107 6.64 12.96 -6.22
C LEU A 107 5.86 12.32 -7.38
N TYR A 108 4.56 12.12 -7.24
CA TYR A 108 3.71 11.61 -8.32
C TYR A 108 3.69 12.55 -9.52
N ARG A 109 3.56 13.86 -9.31
CA ARG A 109 3.59 14.86 -10.39
C ARG A 109 4.92 14.86 -11.13
N GLN A 110 6.04 14.76 -10.43
CA GLN A 110 7.37 14.67 -11.02
C GLN A 110 7.51 13.40 -11.86
N MET A 111 7.10 12.26 -11.35
CA MET A 111 7.14 10.98 -12.06
C MET A 111 6.29 11.02 -13.33
N LEU A 112 5.05 11.52 -13.24
CA LEU A 112 4.18 11.66 -14.42
C LEU A 112 4.76 12.58 -15.46
N ALA A 113 5.37 13.69 -15.07
CA ALA A 113 6.05 14.60 -15.99
C ALA A 113 7.20 13.91 -16.73
N GLN A 114 7.97 13.04 -16.07
CA GLN A 114 9.05 12.27 -16.69
C GLN A 114 8.50 11.21 -17.66
N VAL A 115 7.45 10.48 -17.28
CA VAL A 115 6.86 9.41 -18.11
C VAL A 115 6.22 9.97 -19.38
N PHE A 116 5.58 11.13 -19.29
CA PHE A 116 4.86 11.75 -20.42
C PHE A 116 5.64 12.87 -21.12
N ALA A 117 6.89 13.07 -20.78
CA ALA A 117 7.77 14.05 -21.45
C ALA A 117 8.22 13.64 -22.87
N HIS A 118 7.84 12.44 -23.33
CA HIS A 118 8.23 11.86 -24.62
C HIS A 118 7.11 11.89 -25.64
#